data_40648d4439914cf351a6048cb1214f35
#
_entry.id   40648d4439914cf351a6048cb1214f35
#
_cell.length_a   1.000
_cell.length_b   1.000
_cell.length_c   1.000
_cell.angle_alpha   90.00
_cell.angle_beta   90.00
_cell.angle_gamma   90.00
#
_symmetry.space_group_name_H-M   'P 1'
#
loop_
_entity.id
_entity.type
_entity.pdbx_description
1 polymer ?
#
loop_
_entity_poly.entity_id
_entity_poly.type
_entity_poly.pdbx_seq_one_letter_code
_entity_poly.pdbx_strand_id
1 'polypeptide(L)'
;FILRQLLDASVELGIQDIVIPCVDQSSMQNKRLRDRFQEVLPEIIPKAEQSNVNLSLETDLSPLLIAELLNRLHSSQVTINYDIGNSASLGYDPIEELKAYGERISDIHIKDRTLGGKSVKLGTGHADIPGFITLIERYDYRGPFIMQAYRDVDGISIFKEQLYWINQYLGGSNCQ
;
A
#
# COMPACT_ATOMS: atom_id res chain seq x y z
N PHE A 1 2.08 -21.04 7.82
CA PHE A 1 1.50 -22.01 6.87
C PHE A 1 0.85 -21.32 5.66
N ILE A 2 -0.09 -20.38 5.87
CA ILE A 2 -0.84 -19.71 4.80
C ILE A 2 0.09 -18.94 3.83
N LEU A 3 0.99 -18.10 4.33
CA LEU A 3 1.90 -17.33 3.47
C LEU A 3 2.79 -18.21 2.58
N ARG A 4 3.19 -19.41 3.04
CA ARG A 4 3.94 -20.35 2.20
C ARG A 4 3.13 -20.81 1.00
N GLN A 5 1.86 -21.15 1.22
CA GLN A 5 0.95 -21.56 0.14
C GLN A 5 0.64 -20.40 -0.83
N LEU A 6 0.47 -19.19 -0.30
CA LEU A 6 0.28 -18.01 -1.15
C LEU A 6 1.51 -17.73 -2.01
N LEU A 7 2.72 -17.86 -1.48
CA LEU A 7 3.95 -17.71 -2.26
C LEU A 7 4.04 -18.77 -3.37
N ASP A 8 3.72 -20.05 -3.08
CA ASP A 8 3.70 -21.09 -4.11
C ASP A 8 2.69 -20.77 -5.23
N ALA A 9 1.46 -20.37 -4.85
CA ALA A 9 0.43 -19.99 -5.82
C ALA A 9 0.82 -18.71 -6.59
N SER A 10 1.49 -17.74 -5.95
CA SER A 10 1.95 -16.52 -6.59
C SER A 10 2.96 -16.81 -7.71
N VAL A 11 3.88 -17.74 -7.49
CA VAL A 11 4.84 -18.19 -8.54
C VAL A 11 4.09 -18.80 -9.72
N GLU A 12 3.14 -19.70 -9.45
CA GLU A 12 2.37 -20.37 -10.51
C GLU A 12 1.52 -19.40 -11.34
N LEU A 13 0.99 -18.34 -10.68
CA LEU A 13 0.11 -17.36 -11.31
C LEU A 13 0.84 -16.11 -11.82
N GLY A 14 2.15 -15.99 -11.62
CA GLY A 14 2.92 -14.80 -11.98
C GLY A 14 2.56 -13.55 -11.17
N ILE A 15 2.09 -13.74 -9.93
CA ILE A 15 1.77 -12.64 -9.00
C ILE A 15 3.06 -12.16 -8.33
N GLN A 16 3.28 -10.85 -8.32
CA GLN A 16 4.51 -10.25 -7.79
C GLN A 16 4.38 -9.75 -6.34
N ASP A 17 3.17 -9.40 -5.90
CA ASP A 17 2.92 -8.82 -4.58
C ASP A 17 1.84 -9.59 -3.83
N ILE A 18 2.13 -9.90 -2.56
CA ILE A 18 1.14 -10.39 -1.59
C ILE A 18 0.93 -9.29 -0.57
N VAL A 19 -0.22 -8.63 -0.61
CA VAL A 19 -0.57 -7.61 0.37
C VAL A 19 -0.93 -8.26 1.72
N ILE A 20 -0.24 -7.81 2.77
CA ILE A 20 -0.47 -8.25 4.15
C ILE A 20 -1.09 -7.08 4.92
N PRO A 21 -2.41 -7.12 5.22
CA PRO A 21 -3.07 -6.05 5.93
C PRO A 21 -2.68 -6.06 7.42
N CYS A 22 -1.99 -5.01 7.84
CA CYS A 22 -1.57 -4.74 9.22
C CYS A 22 -2.26 -3.48 9.74
N VAL A 23 -3.56 -3.40 9.53
CA VAL A 23 -4.47 -2.29 9.89
C VAL A 23 -5.65 -2.80 10.70
N ASP A 24 -6.45 -1.92 11.26
CA ASP A 24 -7.64 -2.24 12.05
C ASP A 24 -7.35 -3.27 13.17
N GLN A 25 -7.97 -4.44 13.13
CA GLN A 25 -7.77 -5.49 14.12
C GLN A 25 -6.38 -6.16 14.04
N SER A 26 -5.70 -6.01 12.91
CA SER A 26 -4.34 -6.50 12.67
C SER A 26 -3.28 -5.41 12.84
N SER A 27 -3.66 -4.23 13.33
CA SER A 27 -2.77 -3.09 13.53
C SER A 27 -1.55 -3.44 14.39
N MET A 28 -0.39 -2.96 13.97
CA MET A 28 0.88 -3.11 14.68
C MET A 28 1.25 -1.88 15.51
N GLN A 29 0.31 -0.97 15.80
CA GLN A 29 0.52 0.18 16.69
C GLN A 29 0.96 -0.29 18.09
N ASN A 30 0.43 -1.39 18.56
CA ASN A 30 0.88 -2.01 19.80
C ASN A 30 2.28 -2.62 19.62
N LYS A 31 3.24 -2.15 20.44
CA LYS A 31 4.64 -2.61 20.39
C LYS A 31 4.78 -4.13 20.49
N ARG A 32 4.01 -4.78 21.36
CA ARG A 32 4.06 -6.26 21.54
C ARG A 32 3.67 -7.00 20.27
N LEU A 33 2.64 -6.51 19.55
CA LEU A 33 2.21 -7.11 18.28
C LEU A 33 3.25 -6.89 17.19
N ARG A 34 3.83 -5.69 17.14
CA ARG A 34 4.92 -5.35 16.21
C ARG A 34 6.18 -6.17 16.47
N ASP A 35 6.57 -6.33 17.75
CA ASP A 35 7.71 -7.19 18.12
C ASP A 35 7.44 -8.65 17.69
N ARG A 36 6.23 -9.16 17.94
CA ARG A 36 5.84 -10.51 17.51
C ARG A 36 5.87 -10.68 16.01
N PHE A 37 5.42 -9.70 15.27
CA PHE A 37 5.49 -9.71 13.80
C PHE A 37 6.94 -9.79 13.31
N GLN A 38 7.85 -9.02 13.92
CA GLN A 38 9.28 -9.02 13.61
C GLN A 38 9.99 -10.33 13.99
N GLU A 39 9.46 -11.09 14.93
CA GLU A 39 9.98 -12.43 15.27
C GLU A 39 9.53 -13.50 14.25
N VAL A 40 8.30 -13.38 13.74
CA VAL A 40 7.68 -14.45 12.93
C VAL A 40 7.91 -14.26 11.43
N LEU A 41 7.88 -13.03 10.92
CA LEU A 41 8.00 -12.78 9.50
C LEU A 41 9.34 -13.26 8.90
N PRO A 42 10.48 -13.18 9.59
CA PRO A 42 11.77 -13.70 9.09
C PRO A 42 11.76 -15.18 8.70
N GLU A 43 10.86 -15.99 9.25
CA GLU A 43 10.74 -17.41 8.88
C GLU A 43 10.24 -17.62 7.43
N ILE A 44 9.57 -16.62 6.85
CA ILE A 44 9.01 -16.69 5.50
C ILE A 44 9.81 -15.89 4.47
N ILE A 45 10.60 -14.91 4.90
CA ILE A 45 11.38 -14.02 4.04
C ILE A 45 12.26 -14.80 3.04
N PRO A 46 13.04 -15.83 3.44
CA PRO A 46 13.88 -16.56 2.48
C PRO A 46 13.08 -17.19 1.34
N LYS A 47 11.83 -17.61 1.61
CA LYS A 47 10.98 -18.15 0.56
C LYS A 47 10.46 -17.05 -0.36
N ALA A 48 10.09 -15.90 0.17
CA ALA A 48 9.68 -14.73 -0.61
C ALA A 48 10.82 -14.27 -1.55
N GLU A 49 12.05 -14.22 -1.04
CA GLU A 49 13.26 -13.88 -1.81
C GLU A 49 13.52 -14.90 -2.93
N GLN A 50 13.46 -16.19 -2.61
CA GLN A 50 13.63 -17.26 -3.61
C GLN A 50 12.55 -17.21 -4.69
N SER A 51 11.32 -16.85 -4.32
CA SER A 51 10.18 -16.75 -5.22
C SER A 51 10.13 -15.44 -6.01
N ASN A 52 10.95 -14.46 -5.63
CA ASN A 52 10.89 -13.08 -6.12
C ASN A 52 9.47 -12.47 -6.01
N VAL A 53 8.82 -12.73 -4.88
CA VAL A 53 7.47 -12.23 -4.57
C VAL A 53 7.57 -11.31 -3.36
N ASN A 54 7.00 -10.12 -3.47
CA ASN A 54 6.98 -9.15 -2.39
C ASN A 54 5.95 -9.51 -1.31
N LEU A 55 6.34 -9.30 -0.07
CA LEU A 55 5.44 -9.25 1.09
C LEU A 55 5.13 -7.78 1.36
N SER A 56 4.06 -7.30 0.76
CA SER A 56 3.70 -5.88 0.73
C SER A 56 2.82 -5.53 1.94
N LEU A 57 3.33 -4.72 2.86
CA LEU A 57 2.64 -4.40 4.12
C LEU A 57 1.72 -3.20 3.92
N GLU A 58 0.41 -3.37 4.12
CA GLU A 58 -0.53 -2.28 4.30
C GLU A 58 -0.63 -1.99 5.80
N THR A 59 -0.16 -0.83 6.25
CA THR A 59 -0.01 -0.56 7.70
C THR A 59 -0.44 0.85 8.09
N ASP A 60 -0.85 1.01 9.33
CA ASP A 60 -1.21 2.27 9.98
C ASP A 60 -0.07 2.87 10.85
N LEU A 61 1.13 2.30 10.78
CA LEU A 61 2.29 2.80 11.51
C LEU A 61 2.73 4.17 11.00
N SER A 62 3.34 4.96 11.89
CA SER A 62 3.97 6.22 11.47
C SER A 62 5.16 5.98 10.55
N PRO A 63 5.54 6.96 9.70
CA PRO A 63 6.66 6.84 8.76
C PRO A 63 7.95 6.35 9.43
N LEU A 64 8.26 6.86 10.62
CA LEU A 64 9.43 6.45 11.39
C LEU A 64 9.38 4.97 11.78
N LEU A 65 8.23 4.50 12.29
CA LEU A 65 8.06 3.10 12.69
C LEU A 65 8.09 2.14 11.51
N ILE A 66 7.61 2.57 10.34
CA ILE A 66 7.72 1.79 9.09
C ILE A 66 9.19 1.65 8.69
N ALA A 67 9.93 2.76 8.66
CA ALA A 67 11.37 2.73 8.33
C ALA A 67 12.16 1.84 9.30
N GLU A 68 11.89 1.92 10.60
CA GLU A 68 12.50 1.04 11.61
C GLU A 68 12.16 -0.44 11.36
N LEU A 69 10.89 -0.74 11.05
CA LEU A 69 10.41 -2.09 10.78
C LEU A 69 11.13 -2.69 9.57
N LEU A 70 11.16 -1.95 8.45
CA LEU A 70 11.81 -2.39 7.21
C LEU A 70 13.31 -2.60 7.41
N ASN A 71 13.97 -1.70 8.15
CA ASN A 71 15.39 -1.82 8.48
C ASN A 71 15.69 -3.07 9.31
N ARG A 72 14.81 -3.45 10.24
CA ARG A 72 15.01 -4.65 11.07
C ARG A 72 14.79 -5.95 10.31
N LEU A 73 13.88 -5.96 9.33
CA LEU A 73 13.57 -7.16 8.55
C LEU A 73 14.62 -7.47 7.48
N HIS A 74 15.49 -6.50 7.14
CA HIS A 74 16.67 -6.66 6.26
C HIS A 74 16.40 -7.39 4.93
N SER A 75 15.22 -7.23 4.32
CA SER A 75 14.87 -7.86 3.05
C SER A 75 14.25 -6.88 2.07
N SER A 76 14.68 -6.92 0.82
CA SER A 76 14.10 -6.14 -0.26
C SER A 76 12.70 -6.62 -0.64
N GLN A 77 12.35 -7.87 -0.33
CA GLN A 77 11.03 -8.44 -0.61
C GLN A 77 9.99 -8.10 0.47
N VAL A 78 10.37 -7.41 1.54
CA VAL A 78 9.40 -6.80 2.44
C VAL A 78 9.19 -5.36 1.99
N THR A 79 8.06 -5.10 1.39
CA THR A 79 7.71 -3.82 0.74
C THR A 79 6.49 -3.18 1.42
N ILE A 80 6.07 -2.05 0.93
CA ILE A 80 4.90 -1.32 1.42
C ILE A 80 3.84 -1.25 0.32
N ASN A 81 2.62 -1.66 0.66
CA ASN A 81 1.42 -1.24 -0.02
C ASN A 81 1.03 0.14 0.52
N TYR A 82 1.17 1.16 -0.31
CA TYR A 82 0.83 2.53 0.09
C TYR A 82 -0.64 2.82 -0.21
N ASP A 83 -1.49 2.89 0.81
CA ASP A 83 -2.89 3.29 0.67
C ASP A 83 -3.01 4.80 0.91
N ILE A 84 -3.24 5.57 -0.17
CA ILE A 84 -3.31 7.04 -0.13
C ILE A 84 -4.41 7.51 0.86
N GLY A 85 -5.56 6.82 0.86
CA GLY A 85 -6.68 7.18 1.73
C GLY A 85 -6.41 6.85 3.20
N ASN A 86 -5.75 5.73 3.49
CA ASN A 86 -5.39 5.39 4.86
C ASN A 86 -4.38 6.39 5.43
N SER A 87 -3.34 6.75 4.65
CA SER A 87 -2.37 7.79 5.01
C SER A 87 -3.05 9.13 5.31
N ALA A 88 -3.89 9.61 4.40
CA ALA A 88 -4.64 10.86 4.58
C ALA A 88 -5.58 10.82 5.79
N SER A 89 -6.22 9.69 6.04
CA SER A 89 -7.10 9.50 7.21
C SER A 89 -6.33 9.55 8.53
N LEU A 90 -5.08 9.13 8.55
CA LEU A 90 -4.19 9.20 9.71
C LEU A 90 -3.52 10.56 9.86
N GLY A 91 -3.64 11.43 8.84
CA GLY A 91 -3.04 12.76 8.83
C GLY A 91 -1.53 12.76 8.62
N TYR A 92 -0.99 11.73 7.97
CA TYR A 92 0.42 11.68 7.61
C TYR A 92 0.74 12.58 6.41
N ASP A 93 1.95 13.11 6.38
CA ASP A 93 2.47 13.91 5.26
C ASP A 93 3.12 12.99 4.23
N PRO A 94 2.59 12.91 3.00
CA PRO A 94 3.16 12.09 1.94
C PRO A 94 4.64 12.36 1.65
N ILE A 95 5.11 13.60 1.87
CA ILE A 95 6.52 13.95 1.69
C ILE A 95 7.39 13.25 2.73
N GLU A 96 6.94 13.22 3.98
CA GLU A 96 7.66 12.54 5.07
C GLU A 96 7.62 11.02 4.87
N GLU A 97 6.48 10.48 4.45
CA GLU A 97 6.30 9.06 4.16
C GLU A 97 7.23 8.60 3.04
N LEU A 98 7.24 9.31 1.90
CA LEU A 98 8.09 8.96 0.76
C LEU A 98 9.58 9.12 1.08
N LYS A 99 9.98 10.10 1.89
CA LYS A 99 11.36 10.20 2.38
C LYS A 99 11.76 9.01 3.26
N ALA A 100 10.83 8.50 4.06
CA ALA A 100 11.10 7.42 5.01
C ALA A 100 11.18 6.04 4.36
N TYR A 101 10.32 5.76 3.37
CA TYR A 101 10.18 4.43 2.77
C TYR A 101 9.73 4.41 1.29
N GLY A 102 9.76 5.53 0.58
CA GLY A 102 9.26 5.62 -0.81
C GLY A 102 9.89 4.61 -1.76
N GLU A 103 11.19 4.31 -1.62
CA GLU A 103 11.90 3.31 -2.43
C GLU A 103 11.47 1.86 -2.14
N ARG A 104 10.66 1.66 -1.11
CA ARG A 104 10.15 0.36 -0.68
C ARG A 104 8.67 0.15 -1.03
N ILE A 105 8.03 1.11 -1.71
CA ILE A 105 6.64 0.98 -2.17
C ILE A 105 6.61 0.09 -3.39
N SER A 106 5.90 -1.04 -3.33
CA SER A 106 5.70 -1.98 -4.44
C SER A 106 4.38 -1.77 -5.16
N ASP A 107 3.35 -1.35 -4.45
CA ASP A 107 2.03 -1.07 -4.99
C ASP A 107 1.35 0.10 -4.27
N ILE A 108 0.41 0.75 -4.94
CA ILE A 108 -0.32 1.91 -4.41
C ILE A 108 -1.82 1.66 -4.54
N HIS A 109 -2.52 1.74 -3.41
CA HIS A 109 -3.98 1.76 -3.39
C HIS A 109 -4.50 3.19 -3.57
N ILE A 110 -5.29 3.39 -4.63
CA ILE A 110 -6.02 4.63 -4.88
C ILE A 110 -7.34 4.57 -4.12
N LYS A 111 -7.40 5.35 -3.06
CA LYS A 111 -8.51 5.45 -2.13
C LYS A 111 -8.58 6.87 -1.58
N ASP A 112 -9.75 7.30 -1.21
CA ASP A 112 -9.94 8.56 -0.48
C ASP A 112 -10.72 8.33 0.81
N ARG A 113 -10.34 9.05 1.84
CA ARG A 113 -10.97 9.00 3.17
C ARG A 113 -11.05 10.39 3.79
N THR A 114 -12.01 10.59 4.67
CA THR A 114 -12.01 11.74 5.56
C THR A 114 -11.00 11.56 6.69
N LEU A 115 -10.49 12.65 7.25
CA LEU A 115 -9.56 12.60 8.37
C LEU A 115 -10.18 11.85 9.55
N GLY A 116 -9.49 10.82 10.06
CA GLY A 116 -10.00 9.94 11.10
C GLY A 116 -11.28 9.17 10.75
N GLY A 117 -11.67 9.15 9.46
CA GLY A 117 -13.00 8.71 9.07
C GLY A 117 -13.05 7.62 8.00
N LYS A 118 -14.19 7.58 7.30
CA LYS A 118 -14.55 6.52 6.36
C LYS A 118 -14.06 6.82 4.94
N SER A 119 -14.06 5.77 4.10
CA SER A 119 -13.86 5.91 2.66
C SER A 119 -14.98 6.73 2.04
N VAL A 120 -14.59 7.61 1.11
CA VAL A 120 -15.47 8.49 0.34
C VAL A 120 -15.10 8.42 -1.14
N LYS A 121 -15.92 9.02 -2.00
CA LYS A 121 -15.59 9.14 -3.43
C LYS A 121 -14.24 9.83 -3.60
N LEU A 122 -13.46 9.41 -4.58
CA LEU A 122 -12.18 10.04 -4.91
C LEU A 122 -12.35 11.55 -5.15
N GLY A 123 -11.48 12.34 -4.55
CA GLY A 123 -11.48 13.81 -4.61
C GLY A 123 -12.49 14.49 -3.69
N THR A 124 -13.16 13.76 -2.78
CA THR A 124 -14.10 14.35 -1.81
C THR A 124 -13.66 14.18 -0.37
N GLY A 125 -12.54 13.52 -0.12
CA GLY A 125 -11.95 13.30 1.19
C GLY A 125 -10.80 14.24 1.52
N HIS A 126 -9.85 13.72 2.27
CA HIS A 126 -8.65 14.46 2.71
C HIS A 126 -7.39 14.10 1.92
N ALA A 127 -7.47 13.09 1.04
CA ALA A 127 -6.34 12.69 0.22
C ALA A 127 -6.13 13.67 -0.94
N ASP A 128 -4.97 14.32 -0.99
CA ASP A 128 -4.53 15.06 -2.18
C ASP A 128 -3.96 14.07 -3.21
N ILE A 129 -4.86 13.30 -3.85
CA ILE A 129 -4.49 12.27 -4.81
C ILE A 129 -3.72 12.84 -6.01
N PRO A 130 -4.14 13.97 -6.65
CA PRO A 130 -3.39 14.58 -7.74
C PRO A 130 -1.99 15.03 -7.32
N GLY A 131 -1.86 15.65 -6.15
CA GLY A 131 -0.57 16.06 -5.59
C GLY A 131 0.33 14.86 -5.31
N PHE A 132 -0.23 13.78 -4.75
CA PHE A 132 0.51 12.55 -4.51
C PHE A 132 1.01 11.89 -5.80
N ILE A 133 0.19 11.81 -6.86
CA ILE A 133 0.60 11.26 -8.16
C ILE A 133 1.79 12.05 -8.72
N THR A 134 1.71 13.38 -8.69
CA THR A 134 2.83 14.26 -9.11
C THR A 134 4.09 14.06 -8.25
N LEU A 135 3.91 13.80 -6.96
CA LEU A 135 5.00 13.61 -6.02
C LEU A 135 5.71 12.26 -6.24
N ILE A 136 4.94 11.17 -6.41
CA ILE A 136 5.50 9.80 -6.56
C ILE A 136 6.26 9.61 -7.88
N GLU A 137 5.94 10.38 -8.92
CA GLU A 137 6.69 10.40 -10.19
C GLU A 137 8.17 10.75 -9.97
N ARG A 138 8.47 11.58 -8.97
CA ARG A 138 9.86 11.99 -8.64
C ARG A 138 10.67 10.86 -8.00
N TYR A 139 10.01 9.79 -7.54
CA TYR A 139 10.63 8.60 -6.95
C TYR A 139 10.81 7.46 -7.96
N ASP A 140 10.58 7.74 -9.26
CA ASP A 140 10.67 6.76 -10.36
C ASP A 140 9.83 5.50 -10.10
N TYR A 141 8.69 5.65 -9.41
CA TYR A 141 7.78 4.57 -9.13
C TYR A 141 7.25 3.93 -10.43
N ARG A 142 7.31 2.60 -10.53
CA ARG A 142 6.89 1.83 -11.70
C ARG A 142 5.88 0.74 -11.36
N GLY A 143 5.49 0.67 -10.11
CA GLY A 143 4.51 -0.31 -9.64
C GLY A 143 3.07 0.02 -10.07
N PRO A 144 2.14 -0.89 -9.79
CA PRO A 144 0.74 -0.71 -10.15
C PRO A 144 0.03 0.30 -9.24
N PHE A 145 -0.93 1.02 -9.84
CA PHE A 145 -1.96 1.76 -9.11
C PHE A 145 -3.24 0.91 -9.07
N ILE A 146 -3.68 0.54 -7.88
CA ILE A 146 -4.81 -0.36 -7.66
C ILE A 146 -5.98 0.45 -7.09
N MET A 147 -7.09 0.51 -7.83
CA MET A 147 -8.27 1.21 -7.37
C MET A 147 -8.99 0.44 -6.25
N GLN A 148 -8.93 0.97 -5.04
CA GLN A 148 -9.75 0.56 -3.90
C GLN A 148 -10.84 1.60 -3.63
N ALA A 149 -11.60 1.91 -4.68
CA ALA A 149 -12.56 3.01 -4.70
C ALA A 149 -13.74 2.80 -3.75
N TYR A 150 -14.35 3.92 -3.33
CA TYR A 150 -15.57 3.93 -2.56
C TYR A 150 -16.66 3.09 -3.25
N ARG A 151 -17.36 2.29 -2.46
CA ARG A 151 -18.48 1.44 -2.89
C ARG A 151 -19.81 1.99 -2.37
N ASP A 152 -20.79 1.97 -3.25
CA ASP A 152 -22.16 2.36 -3.02
C ASP A 152 -23.08 1.24 -3.54
N VAL A 153 -24.39 1.38 -3.34
CA VAL A 153 -25.42 0.48 -3.90
C VAL A 153 -25.36 0.40 -5.43
N ASP A 154 -24.95 1.49 -6.09
CA ASP A 154 -24.78 1.57 -7.55
C ASP A 154 -23.46 1.01 -8.07
N GLY A 155 -22.68 0.38 -7.22
CA GLY A 155 -21.39 -0.31 -7.42
C GLY A 155 -20.61 0.02 -8.69
N ILE A 156 -21.06 -0.49 -9.86
CA ILE A 156 -20.35 -0.32 -11.13
C ILE A 156 -20.39 1.13 -11.64
N SER A 157 -21.51 1.83 -11.49
CA SER A 157 -21.64 3.22 -11.97
C SER A 157 -20.69 4.13 -11.20
N ILE A 158 -20.69 4.02 -9.88
CA ILE A 158 -19.81 4.82 -9.01
C ILE A 158 -18.32 4.49 -9.25
N PHE A 159 -18.01 3.22 -9.53
CA PHE A 159 -16.64 2.83 -9.90
C PHE A 159 -16.21 3.49 -11.22
N LYS A 160 -17.05 3.50 -12.25
CA LYS A 160 -16.75 4.13 -13.53
C LYS A 160 -16.53 5.63 -13.41
N GLU A 161 -17.34 6.33 -12.60
CA GLU A 161 -17.13 7.76 -12.31
C GLU A 161 -15.76 8.02 -11.70
N GLN A 162 -15.37 7.23 -10.70
CA GLN A 162 -14.09 7.37 -10.02
C GLN A 162 -12.92 6.98 -10.92
N LEU A 163 -13.08 5.96 -11.76
CA LEU A 163 -12.08 5.57 -12.76
C LEU A 163 -11.88 6.69 -13.79
N TYR A 164 -12.96 7.29 -14.27
CA TYR A 164 -12.88 8.45 -15.17
C TYR A 164 -12.15 9.63 -14.50
N TRP A 165 -12.47 9.91 -13.23
CA TRP A 165 -11.85 10.98 -12.47
C TRP A 165 -10.35 10.78 -12.31
N ILE A 166 -9.90 9.60 -11.86
CA ILE A 166 -8.49 9.35 -11.62
C ILE A 166 -7.65 9.31 -12.90
N ASN A 167 -8.20 8.83 -14.01
CA ASN A 167 -7.52 8.79 -15.30
C ASN A 167 -7.13 10.17 -15.83
N GLN A 168 -7.72 11.25 -15.35
CA GLN A 168 -7.32 12.61 -15.68
C GLN A 168 -5.93 12.96 -15.11
N TYR A 169 -5.48 12.27 -14.08
CA TYR A 169 -4.21 12.51 -13.41
C TYR A 169 -3.15 11.43 -13.72
N LEU A 170 -3.57 10.20 -13.99
CA LEU A 170 -2.66 9.11 -14.39
C LEU A 170 -2.27 9.14 -15.87
N GLY A 171 -2.96 9.90 -16.69
CA GLY A 171 -2.85 9.91 -18.16
C GLY A 171 -1.72 10.75 -18.74
N GLY A 172 -0.75 11.22 -17.96
CA GLY A 172 0.44 11.92 -18.47
C GLY A 172 1.51 11.01 -19.10
N SER A 173 1.43 9.69 -18.88
CA SER A 173 2.44 8.72 -19.35
C SER A 173 1.77 7.39 -19.69
N ASN A 174 1.45 7.23 -21.00
CA ASN A 174 1.19 5.92 -21.63
C ASN A 174 0.00 5.07 -21.16
N CYS A 175 -1.23 5.43 -21.58
CA CYS A 175 -2.20 4.44 -21.99
C CYS A 175 -2.04 4.23 -23.53
N GLN A 176 -1.23 3.26 -23.92
CA GLN A 176 -1.31 2.59 -25.22
C GLN A 176 -1.76 1.16 -25.00
#